data_af4ec2bceb3e59dc000817063b49f5ad
#
_entry.id   af4ec2bceb3e59dc000817063b49f5ad
#
_cell.length_a   1.000
_cell.length_b   1.000
_cell.length_c   1.000
_cell.angle_alpha   90.00
_cell.angle_beta   90.00
_cell.angle_gamma   90.00
#
_symmetry.space_group_name_H-M   'P 1'
#
loop_
_entity.id
_entity.type
_entity.pdbx_description
1 polymer ?
#
loop_
_entity_poly.entity_id
_entity_poly.type
_entity_poly.pdbx_seq_one_letter_code
_entity_poly.pdbx_strand_id
1 'polypeptide(L)'
;VVISGDTNYSSNLVSYAKNSDLLIHEIADAPLSIINKYPKVEGLMNYHTTPEEMARVINEAKPRYTVLTHMLLLGGISEIDVLDKVKNLTNNKAEVELAYDLMAIDVKDDIRTYSIDYEK
;
A
#
# COMPACT_ATOMS: atom_id res chain seq x y z
N VAL A 1 -2.36 -7.10 13.47
CA VAL A 1 -2.75 -6.15 12.40
C VAL A 1 -2.04 -4.83 12.61
N VAL A 2 -1.42 -4.31 11.56
CA VAL A 2 -0.75 -3.01 11.58
C VAL A 2 -1.39 -2.12 10.52
N ILE A 3 -1.72 -0.89 10.90
CA ILE A 3 -2.30 0.12 10.01
C ILE A 3 -1.38 1.31 9.99
N SER A 4 -0.93 1.72 8.80
CA SER A 4 0.09 2.76 8.67
C SER A 4 -0.40 4.17 9.04
N GLY A 5 -1.66 4.50 8.73
CA GLY A 5 -2.04 5.89 8.59
C GLY A 5 -1.23 6.56 7.47
N ASP A 6 -1.29 7.88 7.37
CA ASP A 6 -0.52 8.63 6.36
C ASP A 6 0.94 8.72 6.78
N THR A 7 1.84 8.20 5.98
CA THR A 7 3.27 8.19 6.30
C THR A 7 4.13 7.97 5.06
N ASN A 8 5.34 8.52 5.08
CA ASN A 8 6.39 8.06 4.19
C ASN A 8 6.97 6.73 4.71
N TYR A 9 8.03 6.23 4.08
CA TYR A 9 8.74 5.06 4.60
C TYR A 9 9.13 5.29 6.07
N SER A 10 8.76 4.35 6.93
CA SER A 10 9.03 4.42 8.37
C SER A 10 9.66 3.12 8.86
N SER A 11 10.87 3.21 9.38
CA SER A 11 11.55 2.06 9.99
C SER A 11 10.84 1.57 11.25
N ASN A 12 10.17 2.46 11.98
CA ASN A 12 9.36 2.08 13.14
C ASN A 12 8.18 1.21 12.70
N LEU A 13 7.49 1.63 11.64
CA LEU A 13 6.38 0.84 11.10
C LEU A 13 6.86 -0.54 10.66
N VAL A 14 7.98 -0.61 9.95
CA VAL A 14 8.59 -1.89 9.55
C VAL A 14 8.84 -2.79 10.75
N SER A 15 9.38 -2.24 11.84
CA SER A 15 9.64 -3.00 13.06
C SER A 15 8.37 -3.59 13.67
N TYR A 16 7.28 -2.82 13.73
CA TYR A 16 6.01 -3.31 14.24
C TYR A 16 5.31 -4.29 13.29
N ALA A 17 5.52 -4.12 11.99
CA ALA A 17 4.88 -4.94 10.97
C ALA A 17 5.62 -6.27 10.70
N LYS A 18 6.79 -6.48 11.28
CA LYS A 18 7.57 -7.71 11.07
C LYS A 18 6.75 -8.95 11.37
N ASN A 19 6.62 -9.81 10.36
CA ASN A 19 5.87 -11.06 10.45
C ASN A 19 4.42 -10.89 10.92
N SER A 20 3.84 -9.70 10.73
CA SER A 20 2.44 -9.48 11.07
C SER A 20 1.53 -10.29 10.15
N ASP A 21 0.33 -10.59 10.62
CA ASP A 21 -0.65 -11.30 9.81
C ASP A 21 -1.22 -10.41 8.71
N LEU A 22 -1.44 -9.12 9.01
CA LEU A 22 -2.02 -8.17 8.08
C LEU A 22 -1.39 -6.80 8.26
N LEU A 23 -0.91 -6.23 7.16
CA LEU A 23 -0.48 -4.84 7.06
C LEU A 23 -1.44 -4.09 6.14
N ILE A 24 -2.07 -3.04 6.66
CA ILE A 24 -2.87 -2.10 5.87
C ILE A 24 -2.07 -0.82 5.75
N HIS A 25 -1.69 -0.46 4.53
CA HIS A 25 -0.75 0.64 4.31
C HIS A 25 -1.24 1.58 3.22
N GLU A 26 -1.00 2.88 3.42
CA GLU A 26 -1.25 3.88 2.41
C GLU A 26 -0.25 3.80 1.26
N ILE A 27 -0.59 4.37 0.11
CA ILE A 27 0.30 4.44 -1.03
C ILE A 27 -0.03 5.64 -1.91
N ALA A 28 1.00 6.24 -2.48
CA ALA A 28 0.86 7.36 -3.41
C ALA A 28 1.81 7.16 -4.59
N ASP A 29 1.39 7.60 -5.76
CA ASP A 29 2.26 7.59 -6.93
C ASP A 29 1.94 8.75 -7.87
N ALA A 30 2.96 9.23 -8.55
CA ALA A 30 2.86 10.29 -9.54
C ALA A 30 3.98 10.11 -10.58
N PRO A 31 3.72 10.46 -11.85
CA PRO A 31 4.79 10.43 -12.85
C PRO A 31 5.92 11.40 -12.51
N LEU A 32 7.16 11.02 -12.79
CA LEU A 32 8.33 11.88 -12.57
C LEU A 32 8.20 13.23 -13.29
N SER A 33 7.57 13.26 -14.46
CA SER A 33 7.32 14.50 -15.20
C SER A 33 6.47 15.50 -14.39
N ILE A 34 5.51 15.00 -13.61
CA ILE A 34 4.67 15.86 -12.76
C ILE A 34 5.42 16.25 -11.49
N ILE A 35 6.12 15.31 -10.86
CA ILE A 35 6.91 15.57 -9.66
C ILE A 35 7.96 16.66 -9.94
N ASN A 36 8.68 16.54 -11.07
CA ASN A 36 9.72 17.50 -11.44
C ASN A 36 9.17 18.87 -11.85
N LYS A 37 7.96 18.90 -12.41
CA LYS A 37 7.35 20.15 -12.88
C LYS A 37 6.68 20.94 -11.76
N TYR A 38 6.13 20.27 -10.76
CA TYR A 38 5.34 20.90 -9.70
C TYR A 38 5.97 20.63 -8.32
N PRO A 39 6.68 21.61 -7.73
CA PRO A 39 7.32 21.43 -6.41
C PRO A 39 6.34 21.06 -5.30
N LYS A 40 5.09 21.47 -5.39
CA LYS A 40 4.06 21.08 -4.42
C LYS A 40 3.74 19.58 -4.46
N VAL A 41 3.83 18.97 -5.65
CA VAL A 41 3.63 17.53 -5.81
C VAL A 41 4.79 16.76 -5.19
N GLU A 42 6.02 17.21 -5.40
CA GLU A 42 7.19 16.64 -4.74
C GLU A 42 7.05 16.68 -3.22
N GLY A 43 6.68 17.84 -2.67
CA GLY A 43 6.42 17.99 -1.24
C GLY A 43 5.33 17.05 -0.73
N LEU A 44 4.25 16.90 -1.48
CA LEU A 44 3.16 15.99 -1.14
C LEU A 44 3.63 14.53 -1.11
N MET A 45 4.40 14.11 -2.12
CA MET A 45 4.92 12.74 -2.20
C MET A 45 5.87 12.40 -1.06
N ASN A 46 6.56 13.39 -0.48
CA ASN A 46 7.46 13.19 0.66
C ASN A 46 6.73 12.81 1.96
N TYR A 47 5.43 13.05 2.04
CA TYR A 47 4.61 12.66 3.20
C TYR A 47 3.87 11.33 3.00
N HIS A 48 4.07 10.70 1.87
CA HIS A 48 3.38 9.46 1.50
C HIS A 48 4.39 8.40 1.07
N THR A 49 3.91 7.18 0.92
CA THR A 49 4.75 6.04 0.56
C THR A 49 4.59 5.73 -0.93
N THR A 50 5.68 5.77 -1.67
CA THR A 50 5.71 5.41 -3.09
C THR A 50 5.65 3.88 -3.28
N PRO A 51 5.35 3.37 -4.49
CA PRO A 51 5.39 1.93 -4.75
C PRO A 51 6.75 1.30 -4.46
N GLU A 52 7.85 2.00 -4.76
CA GLU A 52 9.21 1.54 -4.46
C GLU A 52 9.44 1.41 -2.95
N GLU A 53 9.02 2.42 -2.20
CA GLU A 53 9.10 2.39 -0.74
C GLU A 53 8.17 1.34 -0.14
N MET A 54 6.98 1.14 -0.70
CA MET A 54 6.04 0.10 -0.26
C MET A 54 6.63 -1.29 -0.44
N ALA A 55 7.25 -1.54 -1.59
CA ALA A 55 7.95 -2.80 -1.83
C ALA A 55 9.09 -3.01 -0.81
N ARG A 56 9.81 -1.95 -0.47
CA ARG A 56 10.83 -2.00 0.58
C ARG A 56 10.24 -2.38 1.93
N VAL A 57 9.13 -1.77 2.32
CA VAL A 57 8.42 -2.11 3.57
C VAL A 57 8.04 -3.60 3.58
N ILE A 58 7.44 -4.09 2.52
CA ILE A 58 7.01 -5.50 2.40
C ILE A 58 8.22 -6.44 2.48
N ASN A 59 9.29 -6.14 1.75
CA ASN A 59 10.49 -6.98 1.72
C ASN A 59 11.20 -7.03 3.08
N GLU A 60 11.17 -5.94 3.84
CA GLU A 60 11.79 -5.86 5.16
C GLU A 60 10.90 -6.44 6.27
N ALA A 61 9.61 -6.14 6.26
CA ALA A 61 8.66 -6.59 7.30
C ALA A 61 8.12 -7.99 7.07
N LYS A 62 7.95 -8.40 5.83
CA LYS A 62 7.40 -9.71 5.43
C LYS A 62 6.05 -10.03 6.09
N PRO A 63 5.06 -9.14 5.98
CA PRO A 63 3.72 -9.46 6.47
C PRO A 63 3.13 -10.63 5.67
N ARG A 64 2.25 -11.41 6.29
CA ARG A 64 1.55 -12.50 5.59
C ARG A 64 0.66 -11.96 4.47
N TYR A 65 0.03 -10.81 4.70
CA TYR A 65 -0.88 -10.18 3.74
C TYR A 65 -0.77 -8.67 3.84
N THR A 66 -0.79 -7.98 2.70
CA THR A 66 -0.76 -6.51 2.63
C THR A 66 -1.97 -6.00 1.85
N VAL A 67 -2.65 -5.03 2.40
CA VAL A 67 -3.75 -4.32 1.72
C VAL A 67 -3.36 -2.87 1.55
N LEU A 68 -3.41 -2.39 0.31
CA LEU A 68 -3.08 -1.01 -0.04
C LEU A 68 -4.35 -0.16 0.00
N THR A 69 -4.31 0.91 0.76
CA THR A 69 -5.45 1.81 0.98
C THR A 69 -5.06 3.26 0.78
N HIS A 70 -6.04 4.16 0.86
CA HIS A 70 -5.81 5.61 0.78
C HIS A 70 -4.89 5.97 -0.41
N MET A 71 -5.23 5.46 -1.58
CA MET A 71 -4.39 5.62 -2.78
C MET A 71 -4.47 7.05 -3.31
N LEU A 72 -3.36 7.77 -3.20
CA LEU A 72 -3.21 9.09 -3.80
C LEU A 72 -2.47 8.95 -5.13
N LEU A 73 -3.21 8.92 -6.22
CA LEU A 73 -2.69 8.69 -7.56
C LEU A 73 -2.87 9.92 -8.43
N LEU A 74 -1.79 10.44 -8.96
CA LEU A 74 -1.75 11.64 -9.78
C LEU A 74 -1.31 11.31 -11.20
N GLY A 75 -1.63 12.21 -12.14
CA GLY A 75 -1.13 12.12 -13.51
C GLY A 75 -1.59 10.92 -14.31
N GLY A 76 -2.79 10.40 -14.02
CA GLY A 76 -3.37 9.29 -14.79
C GLY A 76 -2.86 7.90 -14.41
N ILE A 77 -2.08 7.78 -13.35
CA ILE A 77 -1.67 6.46 -12.83
C ILE A 77 -2.90 5.73 -12.30
N SER A 78 -3.10 4.47 -12.70
CA SER A 78 -4.19 3.65 -12.22
C SER A 78 -3.82 2.83 -10.99
N GLU A 79 -4.83 2.38 -10.25
CA GLU A 79 -4.65 1.48 -9.10
C GLU A 79 -3.97 0.17 -9.52
N ILE A 80 -4.33 -0.36 -10.68
CA ILE A 80 -3.75 -1.60 -11.21
C ILE A 80 -2.26 -1.40 -11.53
N ASP A 81 -1.88 -0.26 -12.09
CA ASP A 81 -0.47 0.07 -12.36
C ASP A 81 0.35 0.03 -11.06
N VAL A 82 -0.18 0.63 -10.00
CA VAL A 82 0.47 0.65 -8.68
C VAL A 82 0.59 -0.76 -8.11
N LEU A 83 -0.49 -1.54 -8.16
CA LEU A 83 -0.48 -2.92 -7.67
C LEU A 83 0.55 -3.77 -8.41
N ASP A 84 0.56 -3.71 -9.73
CA ASP A 84 1.51 -4.46 -10.57
C ASP A 84 2.96 -4.06 -10.25
N LYS A 85 3.20 -2.78 -10.05
CA LYS A 85 4.53 -2.26 -9.71
C LYS A 85 5.01 -2.79 -8.36
N VAL A 86 4.16 -2.77 -7.34
CA VAL A 86 4.50 -3.31 -6.01
C VAL A 86 4.74 -4.82 -6.09
N LYS A 87 3.90 -5.56 -6.79
CA LYS A 87 4.08 -7.00 -6.99
C LYS A 87 5.38 -7.33 -7.70
N ASN A 88 5.70 -6.62 -8.77
CA ASN A 88 6.95 -6.82 -9.51
C ASN A 88 8.17 -6.55 -8.63
N LEU A 89 8.14 -5.48 -7.85
CA LEU A 89 9.25 -5.09 -6.96
C LEU A 89 9.42 -6.02 -5.76
N THR A 90 8.40 -6.81 -5.43
CA THR A 90 8.48 -7.88 -4.43
C THR A 90 8.67 -9.26 -5.08
N ASN A 91 9.02 -9.30 -6.36
CA ASN A 91 9.25 -10.53 -7.15
C ASN A 91 8.02 -11.44 -7.20
N ASN A 92 6.83 -10.88 -7.15
CA ASN A 92 5.55 -11.61 -7.13
C ASN A 92 5.45 -12.65 -6.00
N LYS A 93 6.19 -12.45 -4.91
CA LYS A 93 6.18 -13.36 -3.73
C LYS A 93 5.28 -12.87 -2.62
N ALA A 94 4.94 -11.58 -2.60
CA ALA A 94 4.09 -11.00 -1.58
C ALA A 94 2.61 -11.10 -1.95
N GLU A 95 1.78 -11.39 -0.95
CA GLU A 95 0.33 -11.30 -1.08
C GLU A 95 -0.09 -9.84 -0.88
N VAL A 96 -0.49 -9.19 -1.96
CA VAL A 96 -0.87 -7.77 -1.95
C VAL A 96 -2.20 -7.58 -2.67
N GLU A 97 -3.11 -6.87 -2.06
CA GLU A 97 -4.43 -6.58 -2.61
C GLU A 97 -4.76 -5.09 -2.46
N LEU A 98 -5.55 -4.56 -3.39
CA LEU A 98 -6.08 -3.21 -3.29
C LEU A 98 -7.32 -3.18 -2.38
N ALA A 99 -7.37 -2.21 -1.48
CA ALA A 99 -8.57 -1.95 -0.70
C ALA A 99 -9.69 -1.40 -1.58
N TYR A 100 -10.92 -1.68 -1.19
CA TYR A 100 -12.11 -1.07 -1.75
C TYR A 100 -13.13 -0.80 -0.64
N ASP A 101 -14.08 0.07 -0.91
CA ASP A 101 -15.08 0.45 0.08
C ASP A 101 -15.87 -0.77 0.56
N LEU A 102 -16.05 -0.87 1.86
CA LEU A 102 -16.75 -1.97 2.52
C LEU A 102 -16.05 -3.34 2.38
N MET A 103 -14.74 -3.33 2.13
CA MET A 103 -13.94 -4.53 2.19
C MET A 103 -13.84 -5.02 3.62
N ALA A 104 -14.15 -6.29 3.84
CA ALA A 104 -13.93 -6.98 5.10
C ALA A 104 -12.77 -7.95 4.98
N ILE A 105 -12.00 -8.09 6.05
CA ILE A 105 -10.83 -8.96 6.08
C ILE A 105 -10.91 -9.85 7.32
N ASP A 106 -11.01 -11.15 7.11
CA ASP A 106 -10.91 -12.13 8.19
C ASP A 106 -9.45 -12.53 8.38
N VAL A 107 -8.92 -12.30 9.57
CA VAL A 107 -7.54 -12.63 9.91
C VAL A 107 -7.55 -13.87 10.80
N LYS A 108 -7.29 -15.01 10.17
CA LYS A 108 -7.22 -16.33 10.81
C LYS A 108 -6.00 -17.07 10.27
N ASP A 109 -6.01 -18.39 10.32
CA ASP A 109 -4.97 -19.20 9.67
C ASP A 109 -4.86 -18.88 8.19
N ASP A 110 -5.99 -18.66 7.52
CA ASP A 110 -6.06 -18.07 6.19
C ASP A 110 -6.55 -16.63 6.27
N ILE A 111 -5.95 -15.75 5.47
CA ILE A 111 -6.44 -14.38 5.31
C ILE A 111 -7.46 -14.38 4.19
N ARG A 112 -8.67 -13.93 4.47
CA ARG A 112 -9.74 -13.89 3.49
C ARG A 112 -10.35 -12.50 3.41
N THR A 113 -10.53 -12.01 2.19
CA THR A 113 -11.13 -10.72 1.91
C THR A 113 -12.47 -10.90 1.19
N TYR A 114 -13.43 -10.04 1.52
CA TYR A 114 -14.75 -10.08 0.89
C TYR A 114 -15.45 -8.74 1.00
N SER A 115 -16.45 -8.53 0.15
CA SER A 115 -17.27 -7.33 0.18
C SER A 115 -18.44 -7.51 1.13
N ILE A 116 -18.73 -6.47 1.92
CA ILE A 116 -19.93 -6.43 2.74
C ILE A 116 -21.05 -5.81 1.91
N ASP A 117 -22.10 -6.61 1.62
CA ASP A 117 -23.29 -6.11 0.97
C ASP A 117 -24.23 -5.53 2.02
N TYR A 118 -24.60 -4.27 1.84
CA TYR A 118 -25.67 -3.66 2.62
C TYR A 118 -26.98 -3.85 1.87
N GLU A 119 -27.82 -4.70 2.38
CA GLU A 119 -29.24 -4.68 2.00
C GLU A 119 -29.91 -3.52 2.75
N LYS A 120 -30.51 -2.64 1.95
CA LYS A 120 -31.30 -1.55 2.51
C LYS A 120 -32.68 -2.04 2.94
#